data_5c219f0beadec9cc1e0fad824777fb81
#
_entry.id   5c219f0beadec9cc1e0fad824777fb81
#
_cell.length_a   1.000
_cell.length_b   1.000
_cell.length_c   1.000
_cell.angle_alpha   90.00
_cell.angle_beta   90.00
_cell.angle_gamma   90.00
#
_symmetry.space_group_name_H-M   'P 1'
#
loop_
_entity.id
_entity.type
_entity.pdbx_description
1 polymer ?
#
loop_
_entity_poly.entity_id
_entity_poly.type
_entity_poly.pdbx_seq_one_letter_code
_entity_poly.pdbx_strand_id
1 'polypeptide(L)'
;MIDSNAGPYAGIFPIAPTPFTDAGDIDIEGQRRVLDCMIDQGVDGICILANYSEQFLLTDEERSTLLDVCMTHVAGRVPVIVTCSHFSTRIAAARSRASASAGATMLMLMPPYHGATLRAEEKGVLEHFAQVADAACVPIMVQDAPLSGVSLSVPFLVRLAHEVPRVRYFKIEVPG
;
A
#
# COMPACT_ATOMS: atom_id res chain seq x y z
N MET A 1 -7.08 20.37 -2.97
CA MET A 1 -5.88 20.61 -3.81
C MET A 1 -4.71 20.03 -3.02
N ILE A 2 -4.17 18.90 -3.44
CA ILE A 2 -2.96 18.33 -2.82
C ILE A 2 -1.82 19.22 -3.31
N ASP A 3 -1.10 19.78 -2.35
CA ASP A 3 0.05 20.64 -2.63
C ASP A 3 1.09 19.83 -3.44
N SER A 4 1.26 20.19 -4.72
CA SER A 4 2.27 19.59 -5.60
C SER A 4 3.70 19.87 -5.14
N ASN A 5 3.86 20.60 -4.06
CA ASN A 5 5.11 21.05 -3.45
C ASN A 5 5.45 20.33 -2.14
N ALA A 6 4.67 19.33 -1.72
CA ALA A 6 5.11 18.46 -0.63
C ALA A 6 6.38 17.75 -1.10
N GLY A 7 7.51 18.08 -0.48
CA GLY A 7 8.81 17.48 -0.78
C GLY A 7 8.77 15.96 -0.67
N PRO A 8 9.77 15.26 -1.19
CA PRO A 8 9.76 13.81 -1.18
C PRO A 8 9.64 13.32 0.28
N TYR A 9 8.72 12.35 0.50
CA TYR A 9 8.64 11.65 1.78
C TYR A 9 9.99 10.97 2.03
N ALA A 10 10.56 11.23 3.19
CA ALA A 10 11.86 10.69 3.60
C ALA A 10 11.79 10.24 5.05
N GLY A 11 12.67 9.34 5.45
CA GLY A 11 12.76 8.84 6.81
C GLY A 11 12.25 7.42 6.97
N ILE A 12 11.72 7.09 8.13
CA ILE A 12 11.34 5.74 8.55
C ILE A 12 9.82 5.59 8.49
N PHE A 13 9.36 4.66 7.65
CA PHE A 13 7.96 4.29 7.47
C PHE A 13 7.76 2.80 7.79
N PRO A 14 7.66 2.41 9.07
CA PRO A 14 7.47 1.02 9.43
C PRO A 14 6.11 0.50 8.99
N ILE A 15 6.04 -0.83 8.82
CA ILE A 15 4.77 -1.51 8.57
C ILE A 15 4.14 -1.85 9.91
N ALA A 16 2.93 -1.39 10.16
CA ALA A 16 2.16 -1.77 11.32
C ALA A 16 1.68 -3.23 11.18
N PRO A 17 2.03 -4.13 12.10
CA PRO A 17 1.44 -5.46 12.16
C PRO A 17 -0.05 -5.38 12.52
N THR A 18 -0.80 -6.39 12.17
CA THR A 18 -2.19 -6.56 12.62
C THR A 18 -2.20 -7.48 13.84
N PRO A 19 -2.52 -6.99 15.03
CA PRO A 19 -2.68 -7.85 16.20
C PRO A 19 -4.01 -8.60 16.16
N PHE A 20 -3.99 -9.83 16.62
CA PHE A 20 -5.16 -10.69 16.75
C PHE A 20 -5.35 -11.12 18.21
N THR A 21 -6.58 -11.40 18.57
CA THR A 21 -6.91 -12.03 19.86
C THR A 21 -6.55 -13.52 19.82
N ASP A 22 -6.58 -14.18 20.99
CA ASP A 22 -6.38 -15.64 21.07
C ASP A 22 -7.46 -16.43 20.31
N ALA A 23 -8.61 -15.82 20.04
CA ALA A 23 -9.69 -16.40 19.22
C ALA A 23 -9.47 -16.23 17.72
N GLY A 24 -8.47 -15.43 17.31
CA GLY A 24 -8.18 -15.13 15.91
C GLY A 24 -8.92 -13.91 15.35
N ASP A 25 -9.68 -13.20 16.17
CA ASP A 25 -10.31 -11.95 15.77
C ASP A 25 -9.30 -10.79 15.80
N ILE A 26 -9.54 -9.74 15.03
CA ILE A 26 -8.69 -8.54 15.07
C ILE A 26 -8.78 -7.86 16.45
N ASP A 27 -7.63 -7.63 17.09
CA ASP A 27 -7.54 -6.82 18.30
C ASP A 27 -7.47 -5.32 17.93
N ILE A 28 -8.62 -4.68 17.86
CA ILE A 28 -8.74 -3.25 17.52
C ILE A 28 -7.99 -2.36 18.52
N GLU A 29 -8.07 -2.65 19.82
CA GLU A 29 -7.35 -1.87 20.83
C GLU A 29 -5.84 -2.13 20.76
N GLY A 30 -5.44 -3.36 20.46
CA GLY A 30 -4.06 -3.70 20.13
C GLY A 30 -3.54 -2.91 18.93
N GLN A 31 -4.34 -2.80 17.88
CA GLN A 31 -3.97 -2.02 16.70
C GLN A 31 -3.75 -0.55 17.04
N ARG A 32 -4.58 0.06 17.85
CA ARG A 32 -4.40 1.45 18.32
C ARG A 32 -3.10 1.62 19.12
N ARG A 33 -2.82 0.68 20.03
CA ARG A 33 -1.55 0.69 20.82
C ARG A 33 -0.33 0.55 19.92
N VAL A 34 -0.39 -0.28 18.87
CA VAL A 34 0.70 -0.43 17.87
C VAL A 34 0.95 0.91 17.19
N LEU A 35 -0.10 1.59 16.72
CA LEU A 35 0.02 2.88 16.03
C LEU A 35 0.58 3.96 16.96
N ASP A 36 0.09 4.05 18.19
CA ASP A 36 0.61 5.00 19.18
C ASP A 36 2.08 4.74 19.50
N CYS A 37 2.46 3.47 19.72
CA CYS A 37 3.85 3.09 19.95
C CYS A 37 4.77 3.56 18.81
N MET A 38 4.36 3.36 17.55
CA MET A 38 5.13 3.81 16.39
C MET A 38 5.28 5.33 16.35
N ILE A 39 4.18 6.06 16.57
CA ILE A 39 4.18 7.52 16.58
C ILE A 39 5.05 8.06 17.71
N ASP A 40 4.96 7.49 18.89
CA ASP A 40 5.75 7.88 20.06
C ASP A 40 7.26 7.63 19.88
N GLN A 41 7.63 6.65 19.05
CA GLN A 41 9.02 6.42 18.65
C GLN A 41 9.53 7.41 17.59
N GLY A 42 8.70 8.33 17.11
CA GLY A 42 9.10 9.38 16.19
C GLY A 42 9.28 8.93 14.75
N VAL A 43 8.44 7.99 14.26
CA VAL A 43 8.45 7.58 12.85
C VAL A 43 8.00 8.73 11.94
N ASP A 44 8.53 8.77 10.72
CA ASP A 44 8.18 9.78 9.72
C ASP A 44 6.86 9.49 9.01
N GLY A 45 6.35 8.27 9.13
CA GLY A 45 5.06 7.82 8.64
C GLY A 45 4.82 6.36 8.98
N ILE A 46 3.64 5.83 8.62
CA ILE A 46 3.25 4.45 8.90
C ILE A 46 2.71 3.81 7.64
N CYS A 47 3.07 2.54 7.39
CA CYS A 47 2.47 1.72 6.34
C CYS A 47 1.49 0.72 6.98
N ILE A 48 0.26 0.65 6.49
CA ILE A 48 -0.78 -0.25 6.97
C ILE A 48 -1.25 -1.20 5.87
N LEU A 49 -1.88 -2.30 6.27
CA LEU A 49 -2.49 -3.29 5.38
C LEU A 49 -1.49 -3.86 4.35
N ALA A 50 -0.21 -3.96 4.75
CA ALA A 50 0.87 -4.48 3.92
C ALA A 50 1.09 -5.99 4.13
N ASN A 51 2.14 -6.54 3.52
CA ASN A 51 2.44 -7.97 3.64
C ASN A 51 2.68 -8.38 5.11
N TYR A 52 3.45 -7.58 5.85
CA TYR A 52 3.65 -7.80 7.30
C TYR A 52 2.45 -7.41 8.17
N SER A 53 1.41 -6.81 7.59
CA SER A 53 0.11 -6.63 8.24
C SER A 53 -0.84 -7.80 7.91
N GLU A 54 -0.32 -8.87 7.32
CA GLU A 54 -1.07 -10.08 6.95
C GLU A 54 -2.24 -9.82 5.97
N GLN A 55 -2.09 -8.83 5.07
CA GLN A 55 -3.15 -8.34 4.19
C GLN A 55 -3.90 -9.41 3.39
N PHE A 56 -3.26 -10.56 3.13
CA PHE A 56 -3.83 -11.67 2.36
C PHE A 56 -4.67 -12.62 3.20
N LEU A 57 -4.60 -12.51 4.52
CA LEU A 57 -5.35 -13.33 5.48
C LEU A 57 -6.61 -12.62 5.97
N LEU A 58 -6.74 -11.33 5.68
CA LEU A 58 -7.89 -10.52 6.07
C LEU A 58 -9.03 -10.66 5.08
N THR A 59 -10.25 -10.79 5.59
CA THR A 59 -11.47 -10.61 4.79
C THR A 59 -11.57 -9.15 4.32
N ASP A 60 -12.42 -8.89 3.32
CA ASP A 60 -12.64 -7.51 2.85
C ASP A 60 -13.29 -6.63 3.94
N GLU A 61 -14.10 -7.20 4.83
CA GLU A 61 -14.71 -6.51 5.98
C GLU A 61 -13.67 -6.15 7.05
N GLU A 62 -12.81 -7.09 7.42
CA GLU A 62 -11.70 -6.84 8.35
C GLU A 62 -10.74 -5.78 7.81
N ARG A 63 -10.44 -5.86 6.53
CA ARG A 63 -9.61 -4.87 5.84
C ARG A 63 -10.23 -3.48 5.88
N SER A 64 -11.54 -3.35 5.63
CA SER A 64 -12.26 -2.08 5.70
C SER A 64 -12.26 -1.53 7.12
N THR A 65 -12.52 -2.39 8.10
CA THR A 65 -12.50 -2.03 9.53
C THR A 65 -11.12 -1.51 9.94
N LEU A 66 -10.04 -2.21 9.58
CA LEU A 66 -8.67 -1.79 9.89
C LEU A 66 -8.31 -0.46 9.20
N LEU A 67 -8.73 -0.26 7.95
CA LEU A 67 -8.52 1.01 7.27
C LEU A 67 -9.14 2.16 8.08
N ASP A 68 -10.41 2.04 8.43
CA ASP A 68 -11.16 3.07 9.17
C ASP A 68 -10.55 3.31 10.57
N VAL A 69 -10.24 2.25 11.29
CA VAL A 69 -9.62 2.33 12.62
C VAL A 69 -8.26 3.01 12.55
N CYS A 70 -7.38 2.57 11.64
CA CYS A 70 -6.04 3.13 11.53
C CYS A 70 -6.08 4.60 11.10
N MET A 71 -6.85 4.94 10.07
CA MET A 71 -6.92 6.31 9.58
C MET A 71 -7.51 7.26 10.60
N THR A 72 -8.60 6.84 11.27
CA THR A 72 -9.24 7.63 12.34
C THR A 72 -8.32 7.79 13.55
N HIS A 73 -7.59 6.73 13.93
CA HIS A 73 -6.72 6.78 15.10
C HIS A 73 -5.44 7.59 14.86
N VAL A 74 -4.81 7.42 13.70
CA VAL A 74 -3.64 8.22 13.33
C VAL A 74 -4.01 9.71 13.19
N ALA A 75 -5.20 10.00 12.67
CA ALA A 75 -5.78 11.35 12.62
C ALA A 75 -4.80 12.42 12.07
N GLY A 76 -4.00 12.07 11.08
CA GLY A 76 -3.05 12.99 10.44
C GLY A 76 -1.80 13.31 11.27
N ARG A 77 -1.56 12.66 12.41
CA ARG A 77 -0.33 12.85 13.21
C ARG A 77 0.94 12.52 12.43
N VAL A 78 0.87 11.55 11.54
CA VAL A 78 1.93 11.19 10.59
C VAL A 78 1.32 10.78 9.24
N PRO A 79 2.06 10.85 8.11
CA PRO A 79 1.63 10.32 6.84
C PRO A 79 1.33 8.82 6.91
N VAL A 80 0.27 8.36 6.21
CA VAL A 80 -0.10 6.95 6.16
C VAL A 80 -0.03 6.43 4.73
N ILE A 81 0.78 5.37 4.53
CA ILE A 81 0.82 4.57 3.30
C ILE A 81 -0.16 3.42 3.46
N VAL A 82 -1.08 3.26 2.52
CA VAL A 82 -2.04 2.15 2.53
C VAL A 82 -1.74 1.18 1.40
N THR A 83 -1.54 -0.09 1.73
CA THR A 83 -1.33 -1.11 0.70
C THR A 83 -2.66 -1.55 0.12
N CYS A 84 -2.78 -1.49 -1.22
CA CYS A 84 -4.00 -1.78 -1.96
C CYS A 84 -3.85 -2.95 -2.94
N SER A 85 -2.78 -3.74 -2.78
CA SER A 85 -2.44 -4.84 -3.68
C SER A 85 -3.58 -5.85 -3.83
N HIS A 86 -3.88 -6.19 -5.06
CA HIS A 86 -4.78 -7.29 -5.43
C HIS A 86 -4.48 -7.72 -6.86
N PHE A 87 -4.67 -9.01 -7.18
CA PHE A 87 -4.45 -9.50 -8.54
C PHE A 87 -5.52 -9.01 -9.54
N SER A 88 -6.71 -8.66 -9.09
CA SER A 88 -7.73 -8.01 -9.92
C SER A 88 -7.53 -6.49 -9.90
N THR A 89 -7.26 -5.90 -11.06
CA THR A 89 -7.12 -4.45 -11.22
C THR A 89 -8.36 -3.69 -10.74
N ARG A 90 -9.55 -4.22 -11.01
CA ARG A 90 -10.81 -3.63 -10.56
C ARG A 90 -10.91 -3.54 -9.04
N ILE A 91 -10.47 -4.59 -8.33
CA ILE A 91 -10.48 -4.60 -6.86
C ILE A 91 -9.37 -3.70 -6.32
N ALA A 92 -8.17 -3.75 -6.89
CA ALA A 92 -7.06 -2.86 -6.52
C ALA A 92 -7.47 -1.38 -6.67
N ALA A 93 -8.12 -1.01 -7.78
CA ALA A 93 -8.62 0.34 -8.02
C ALA A 93 -9.72 0.74 -7.01
N ALA A 94 -10.63 -0.18 -6.66
CA ALA A 94 -11.66 0.09 -5.65
C ALA A 94 -11.05 0.30 -4.26
N ARG A 95 -10.11 -0.56 -3.83
CA ARG A 95 -9.36 -0.42 -2.57
C ARG A 95 -8.58 0.90 -2.54
N SER A 96 -7.94 1.26 -3.65
CA SER A 96 -7.17 2.50 -3.79
C SER A 96 -8.04 3.74 -3.65
N ARG A 97 -9.23 3.74 -4.25
CA ARG A 97 -10.21 4.82 -4.11
C ARG A 97 -10.69 4.97 -2.66
N ALA A 98 -11.05 3.86 -2.02
CA ALA A 98 -11.48 3.86 -0.63
C ALA A 98 -10.37 4.38 0.29
N SER A 99 -9.13 3.93 0.11
CA SER A 99 -7.98 4.36 0.91
C SER A 99 -7.68 5.85 0.71
N ALA A 100 -7.71 6.35 -0.53
CA ALA A 100 -7.54 7.77 -0.80
C ALA A 100 -8.65 8.62 -0.17
N SER A 101 -9.91 8.15 -0.23
CA SER A 101 -11.05 8.83 0.40
C SER A 101 -10.95 8.83 1.93
N ALA A 102 -10.36 7.81 2.53
CA ALA A 102 -10.07 7.74 3.96
C ALA A 102 -8.89 8.64 4.41
N GLY A 103 -8.19 9.29 3.47
CA GLY A 103 -7.09 10.21 3.75
C GLY A 103 -5.69 9.59 3.65
N ALA A 104 -5.54 8.44 2.99
CA ALA A 104 -4.21 7.88 2.72
C ALA A 104 -3.32 8.91 2.00
N THR A 105 -2.11 9.08 2.48
CA THR A 105 -1.14 10.02 1.90
C THR A 105 -0.48 9.45 0.64
N MET A 106 -0.35 8.13 0.59
CA MET A 106 0.24 7.36 -0.50
C MET A 106 -0.37 5.97 -0.54
N LEU A 107 -0.43 5.38 -1.72
CA LEU A 107 -0.79 3.98 -1.90
C LEU A 107 0.46 3.15 -2.18
N MET A 108 0.47 1.92 -1.71
CA MET A 108 1.48 0.93 -2.08
C MET A 108 0.83 -0.25 -2.78
N LEU A 109 1.39 -0.67 -3.91
CA LEU A 109 0.88 -1.79 -4.68
C LEU A 109 2.02 -2.63 -5.25
N MET A 110 1.84 -3.94 -5.17
CA MET A 110 2.59 -4.90 -5.99
C MET A 110 1.97 -4.95 -7.40
N PRO A 111 2.73 -5.39 -8.42
CA PRO A 111 2.14 -5.76 -9.70
C PRO A 111 1.07 -6.84 -9.50
N PRO A 112 0.10 -6.98 -10.42
CA PRO A 112 -0.90 -8.04 -10.31
C PRO A 112 -0.22 -9.41 -10.36
N TYR A 113 -0.54 -10.25 -9.40
CA TYR A 113 0.04 -11.60 -9.24
C TYR A 113 -1.08 -12.64 -9.28
N HIS A 114 -0.83 -13.74 -9.98
CA HIS A 114 -1.84 -14.78 -10.24
C HIS A 114 -1.35 -16.18 -9.82
N GLY A 115 -0.47 -16.23 -8.83
CA GLY A 115 0.15 -17.48 -8.39
C GLY A 115 1.22 -17.99 -9.37
N ALA A 116 1.50 -19.30 -9.33
CA ALA A 116 2.64 -19.86 -10.05
C ALA A 116 2.41 -20.05 -11.57
N THR A 117 1.16 -20.08 -12.01
CA THR A 117 0.79 -20.49 -13.39
C THR A 117 0.48 -19.33 -14.33
N LEU A 118 0.11 -18.18 -13.79
CA LEU A 118 -0.23 -17.00 -14.58
C LEU A 118 0.70 -15.84 -14.21
N ARG A 119 1.33 -15.25 -15.21
CA ARG A 119 2.18 -14.08 -15.04
C ARG A 119 1.63 -12.93 -15.86
N ALA A 120 1.61 -11.74 -15.28
CA ALA A 120 1.28 -10.53 -16.01
C ALA A 120 2.46 -10.14 -16.91
N GLU A 121 2.17 -9.82 -18.17
CA GLU A 121 3.14 -9.18 -19.06
C GLU A 121 3.32 -7.71 -18.70
N GLU A 122 4.44 -7.11 -19.09
CA GLU A 122 4.75 -5.69 -18.81
C GLU A 122 3.60 -4.75 -19.21
N LYS A 123 2.96 -5.00 -20.36
CA LYS A 123 1.80 -4.22 -20.80
C LYS A 123 0.64 -4.29 -19.81
N GLY A 124 0.32 -5.49 -19.33
CA GLY A 124 -0.74 -5.69 -18.34
C GLY A 124 -0.41 -5.04 -16.99
N VAL A 125 0.85 -5.08 -16.58
CA VAL A 125 1.33 -4.40 -15.36
C VAL A 125 1.20 -2.89 -15.51
N LEU A 126 1.59 -2.32 -16.65
CA LEU A 126 1.46 -0.88 -16.93
C LEU A 126 -0.01 -0.45 -16.88
N GLU A 127 -0.90 -1.19 -17.57
CA GLU A 127 -2.34 -0.92 -17.57
C GLU A 127 -2.95 -1.02 -16.16
N HIS A 128 -2.48 -1.97 -15.34
CA HIS A 128 -2.90 -2.11 -13.95
C HIS A 128 -2.60 -0.84 -13.13
N PHE A 129 -1.35 -0.36 -13.18
CA PHE A 129 -0.96 0.84 -12.45
C PHE A 129 -1.62 2.10 -13.00
N ALA A 130 -1.82 2.21 -14.31
CA ALA A 130 -2.54 3.32 -14.92
C ALA A 130 -4.00 3.40 -14.42
N GLN A 131 -4.73 2.28 -14.43
CA GLN A 131 -6.12 2.23 -13.94
C GLN A 131 -6.23 2.53 -12.44
N VAL A 132 -5.27 2.09 -11.64
CA VAL A 132 -5.21 2.43 -10.21
C VAL A 132 -4.92 3.92 -10.02
N ALA A 133 -3.99 4.47 -10.80
CA ALA A 133 -3.66 5.89 -10.78
C ALA A 133 -4.84 6.79 -11.14
N ASP A 134 -5.66 6.37 -12.10
CA ASP A 134 -6.88 7.07 -12.49
C ASP A 134 -7.97 6.99 -11.39
N ALA A 135 -7.99 5.89 -10.64
CA ALA A 135 -8.99 5.68 -9.58
C ALA A 135 -8.69 6.47 -8.30
N ALA A 136 -7.43 6.80 -8.02
CA ALA A 136 -7.01 7.44 -6.78
C ALA A 136 -6.03 8.57 -7.05
N CYS A 137 -6.34 9.77 -6.53
CA CYS A 137 -5.58 10.99 -6.81
C CYS A 137 -4.40 11.22 -5.85
N VAL A 138 -3.74 10.16 -5.38
CA VAL A 138 -2.58 10.22 -4.47
C VAL A 138 -1.36 9.53 -5.09
N PRO A 139 -0.13 9.82 -4.63
CA PRO A 139 1.07 9.14 -5.10
C PRO A 139 1.00 7.62 -4.91
N ILE A 140 1.67 6.90 -5.81
CA ILE A 140 1.77 5.43 -5.77
C ILE A 140 3.23 5.04 -5.54
N MET A 141 3.44 4.13 -4.61
CA MET A 141 4.66 3.37 -4.40
C MET A 141 4.50 1.98 -5.03
N VAL A 142 5.35 1.64 -5.98
CA VAL A 142 5.42 0.29 -6.52
C VAL A 142 6.24 -0.57 -5.57
N GLN A 143 5.65 -1.66 -5.09
CA GLN A 143 6.35 -2.66 -4.29
C GLN A 143 6.84 -3.78 -5.22
N ASP A 144 8.14 -3.83 -5.46
CA ASP A 144 8.80 -4.91 -6.16
C ASP A 144 9.28 -5.95 -5.15
N ALA A 145 8.42 -6.92 -4.89
CA ALA A 145 8.62 -7.93 -3.86
C ALA A 145 8.56 -9.35 -4.44
N PRO A 146 9.38 -10.28 -3.94
CA PRO A 146 9.37 -11.68 -4.39
C PRO A 146 8.01 -12.35 -4.27
N LEU A 147 7.19 -11.92 -3.33
CA LEU A 147 5.85 -12.43 -3.08
C LEU A 147 4.91 -12.30 -4.30
N SER A 148 5.12 -11.29 -5.14
CA SER A 148 4.33 -11.12 -6.36
C SER A 148 4.59 -12.19 -7.42
N GLY A 149 5.76 -12.85 -7.37
CA GLY A 149 6.21 -13.76 -8.43
C GLY A 149 6.44 -13.07 -9.78
N VAL A 150 6.35 -11.75 -9.81
CA VAL A 150 6.60 -10.92 -10.99
C VAL A 150 7.92 -10.19 -10.78
N SER A 151 8.85 -10.34 -11.72
CA SER A 151 10.12 -9.63 -11.71
C SER A 151 10.00 -8.37 -12.56
N LEU A 152 10.31 -7.22 -11.98
CA LEU A 152 10.27 -5.93 -12.67
C LEU A 152 11.69 -5.49 -13.03
N SER A 153 11.97 -5.37 -14.33
CA SER A 153 13.27 -4.90 -14.78
C SER A 153 13.44 -3.38 -14.51
N VAL A 154 14.66 -2.94 -14.28
CA VAL A 154 14.94 -1.49 -14.10
C VAL A 154 14.43 -0.66 -15.29
N PRO A 155 14.65 -1.06 -16.57
CA PRO A 155 14.05 -0.33 -17.70
C PRO A 155 12.53 -0.21 -17.64
N PHE A 156 11.85 -1.29 -17.17
CA PHE A 156 10.40 -1.26 -17.01
C PHE A 156 9.97 -0.33 -15.87
N LEU A 157 10.64 -0.33 -14.72
CA LEU A 157 10.36 0.58 -13.61
C LEU A 157 10.51 2.05 -14.03
N VAL A 158 11.56 2.37 -14.79
CA VAL A 158 11.77 3.70 -15.36
C VAL A 158 10.63 4.08 -16.30
N ARG A 159 10.26 3.17 -17.21
CA ARG A 159 9.13 3.36 -18.12
C ARG A 159 7.82 3.59 -17.35
N LEU A 160 7.55 2.78 -16.34
CA LEU A 160 6.35 2.89 -15.49
C LEU A 160 6.25 4.27 -14.82
N ALA A 161 7.36 4.77 -14.28
CA ALA A 161 7.42 6.11 -13.67
C ALA A 161 7.16 7.24 -14.67
N HIS A 162 7.58 7.07 -15.93
CA HIS A 162 7.33 8.05 -16.99
C HIS A 162 5.89 8.01 -17.51
N GLU A 163 5.35 6.82 -17.74
CA GLU A 163 4.02 6.65 -18.34
C GLU A 163 2.86 6.78 -17.33
N VAL A 164 3.13 6.57 -16.04
CA VAL A 164 2.14 6.72 -14.96
C VAL A 164 2.63 7.78 -13.95
N PRO A 165 2.32 9.07 -14.15
CA PRO A 165 2.91 10.16 -13.36
C PRO A 165 2.66 10.11 -11.85
N ARG A 166 1.67 9.31 -11.39
CA ARG A 166 1.43 9.09 -9.95
C ARG A 166 2.37 8.05 -9.35
N VAL A 167 3.04 7.22 -10.14
CA VAL A 167 4.11 6.35 -9.65
C VAL A 167 5.32 7.22 -9.36
N ARG A 168 5.58 7.43 -8.07
CA ARG A 168 6.61 8.34 -7.57
C ARG A 168 7.62 7.67 -6.66
N TYR A 169 7.32 6.47 -6.16
CA TYR A 169 8.12 5.76 -5.18
C TYR A 169 8.24 4.29 -5.55
N PHE A 170 9.34 3.70 -5.14
CA PHE A 170 9.60 2.27 -5.32
C PHE A 170 10.10 1.68 -4.01
N LYS A 171 9.52 0.57 -3.59
CA LYS A 171 9.98 -0.26 -2.50
C LYS A 171 10.57 -1.53 -3.11
N ILE A 172 11.88 -1.61 -3.14
CA ILE A 172 12.62 -2.70 -3.78
C ILE A 172 13.01 -3.72 -2.71
N GLU A 173 12.50 -4.95 -2.83
CA GLU A 173 12.73 -6.06 -1.91
C GLU A 173 13.36 -7.26 -2.62
N VAL A 174 13.73 -7.12 -3.87
CA VAL A 174 14.41 -8.14 -4.67
C VAL A 174 15.92 -7.91 -4.65
N PRO A 175 16.75 -8.99 -4.68
CA PRO A 175 18.20 -8.85 -4.87
C PRO A 175 18.49 -8.13 -6.19
N GLY A 176 19.45 -7.21 -6.17
CA GLY A 176 19.96 -6.55 -7.37
C GLY A 176 20.82 -7.45 -8.26
#